data_92c5840dc0682ffdfc58182c01dc582e
#
_entry.id   92c5840dc0682ffdfc58182c01dc582e
#
_cell.length_a   1.000
_cell.length_b   1.000
_cell.length_c   1.000
_cell.angle_alpha   90.00
_cell.angle_beta   90.00
_cell.angle_gamma   90.00
#
_symmetry.space_group_name_H-M   'P 1'
#
loop_
_entity.id
_entity.type
_entity.pdbx_description
1 polymer ?
#
loop_
_entity_poly.entity_id
_entity_poly.type
_entity_poly.pdbx_seq_one_letter_code
_entity_poly.pdbx_strand_id
1 'polypeptide(L)'
;MIMADAYRKGFLIDLESVLLERGQPAPGAIDLVQRLQLAHQPHRFISDQRYGAPKELALRMRRLGLRLDESRVFTASSATARFLARQEPGGTAFVIGDGGLVQALLRNGFAMDDQNPDYVVVAEGDALSLSLLQRAVNLVRGGAKLIAASLDPSVATRDGIAPGSGAIVSALETATGRKALSLGRMSPTCVCEAARDVATSPAQTVLITDKMEPDVLVGLQLGVVTVLVLGANTPGGLRAFPYKPTLVVKSLGELLEHELLQAPAA
;
A
#
# COMPACT_ATOMS: atom_id res chain seq x y z
N MET A 1 31.76 5.19 -10.29
CA MET A 1 30.64 4.38 -9.72
C MET A 1 29.52 5.23 -9.09
N ILE A 2 29.69 6.53 -8.86
CA ILE A 2 28.69 7.44 -8.23
C ILE A 2 27.73 8.07 -9.25
N MET A 3 28.06 8.12 -10.53
CA MET A 3 27.19 8.75 -11.56
C MET A 3 26.09 7.85 -12.15
N ALA A 4 26.19 6.54 -12.05
CA ALA A 4 25.18 5.63 -12.58
C ALA A 4 23.91 5.55 -11.70
N ASP A 5 24.00 5.90 -10.41
CA ASP A 5 22.87 5.85 -9.47
C ASP A 5 21.89 7.05 -9.62
N ALA A 6 22.34 8.17 -10.19
CA ALA A 6 21.54 9.38 -10.36
C ALA A 6 20.36 9.21 -11.35
N TYR A 7 20.39 8.20 -12.21
CA TYR A 7 19.37 7.93 -13.23
C TYR A 7 18.51 6.68 -12.95
N ARG A 8 18.77 5.98 -11.85
CA ARG A 8 18.06 4.74 -11.54
C ARG A 8 16.66 5.04 -11.03
N LYS A 9 15.64 4.65 -11.79
CA LYS A 9 14.24 4.79 -11.41
C LYS A 9 13.82 3.63 -10.52
N GLY A 10 12.97 3.91 -9.52
CA GLY A 10 12.29 2.92 -8.70
C GLY A 10 10.81 2.85 -9.08
N PHE A 11 10.26 1.66 -9.18
CA PHE A 11 8.88 1.45 -9.63
C PHE A 11 8.00 0.98 -8.47
N LEU A 12 6.91 1.68 -8.26
CA LEU A 12 5.82 1.32 -7.35
C LEU A 12 4.62 0.96 -8.23
N ILE A 13 4.11 -0.26 -8.13
CA ILE A 13 3.10 -0.78 -9.05
C ILE A 13 1.91 -1.25 -8.23
N ASP A 14 0.72 -0.72 -8.50
CA ASP A 14 -0.51 -1.27 -7.94
C ASP A 14 -0.69 -2.71 -8.45
N LEU A 15 -0.65 -3.67 -7.54
CA LEU A 15 -0.61 -5.07 -7.91
C LEU A 15 -1.94 -5.53 -8.48
N GLU A 16 -3.03 -5.25 -7.75
CA GLU A 16 -4.34 -5.81 -8.10
C GLU A 16 -4.96 -5.11 -9.31
N SER A 17 -4.83 -3.80 -9.38
CA SER A 17 -5.54 -3.04 -10.40
C SER A 17 -4.76 -2.88 -11.72
N VAL A 18 -3.43 -3.00 -11.65
CA VAL A 18 -2.57 -2.89 -12.84
C VAL A 18 -2.16 -4.24 -13.40
N LEU A 19 -1.79 -5.20 -12.53
CA LEU A 19 -1.29 -6.50 -12.99
C LEU A 19 -2.41 -7.53 -13.20
N LEU A 20 -3.62 -7.27 -12.69
CA LEU A 20 -4.75 -8.20 -12.84
C LEU A 20 -5.93 -7.51 -13.52
N GLU A 21 -6.54 -8.22 -14.44
CA GLU A 21 -7.81 -7.89 -15.04
C GLU A 21 -8.79 -9.06 -14.81
N ARG A 22 -9.92 -8.81 -14.14
CA ARG A 22 -10.91 -9.83 -13.78
C ARG A 22 -10.30 -11.06 -13.08
N GLY A 23 -9.28 -10.84 -12.25
CA GLY A 23 -8.60 -11.89 -11.48
C GLY A 23 -7.61 -12.75 -12.29
N GLN A 24 -7.32 -12.40 -13.53
CA GLN A 24 -6.28 -12.99 -14.38
C GLN A 24 -5.20 -11.96 -14.68
N PRO A 25 -3.98 -12.37 -15.07
CA PRO A 25 -2.94 -11.43 -15.48
C PRO A 25 -3.42 -10.52 -16.62
N ALA A 26 -3.29 -9.21 -16.45
CA ALA A 26 -3.57 -8.25 -17.50
C ALA A 26 -2.61 -8.45 -18.69
N PRO A 27 -3.02 -8.15 -19.93
CA PRO A 27 -2.13 -8.21 -21.09
C PRO A 27 -0.86 -7.38 -20.87
N GLY A 28 0.32 -7.99 -20.99
CA GLY A 28 1.62 -7.37 -20.74
C GLY A 28 2.09 -7.40 -19.28
N ALA A 29 1.29 -7.88 -18.32
CA ALA A 29 1.67 -7.90 -16.90
C ALA A 29 2.85 -8.84 -16.63
N ILE A 30 2.87 -10.02 -17.25
CA ILE A 30 3.97 -10.98 -17.12
C ILE A 30 5.25 -10.39 -17.68
N ASP A 31 5.18 -9.76 -18.86
CA ASP A 31 6.34 -9.15 -19.53
C ASP A 31 6.90 -7.97 -18.72
N LEU A 32 6.02 -7.15 -18.11
CA LEU A 32 6.43 -6.05 -17.23
C LEU A 32 7.20 -6.58 -16.02
N VAL A 33 6.67 -7.59 -15.33
CA VAL A 33 7.32 -8.19 -14.16
C VAL A 33 8.68 -8.78 -14.55
N GLN A 34 8.73 -9.55 -15.63
CA GLN A 34 9.98 -10.15 -16.13
C GLN A 34 11.01 -9.09 -16.51
N ARG A 35 10.60 -8.04 -17.21
CA ARG A 35 11.47 -6.94 -17.61
C ARG A 35 12.10 -6.23 -16.43
N LEU A 36 11.31 -5.88 -15.40
CA LEU A 36 11.81 -5.25 -14.18
C LEU A 36 12.81 -6.14 -13.45
N GLN A 37 12.56 -7.46 -13.41
CA GLN A 37 13.44 -8.43 -12.78
C GLN A 37 14.76 -8.62 -13.57
N LEU A 38 14.69 -8.81 -14.87
CA LEU A 38 15.87 -8.99 -15.74
C LEU A 38 16.76 -7.74 -15.77
N ALA A 39 16.15 -6.56 -15.75
CA ALA A 39 16.88 -5.29 -15.69
C ALA A 39 17.34 -4.92 -14.28
N HIS A 40 17.08 -5.77 -13.26
CA HIS A 40 17.38 -5.49 -11.87
C HIS A 40 16.86 -4.12 -11.39
N GLN A 41 15.75 -3.65 -11.97
CA GLN A 41 15.15 -2.38 -11.59
C GLN A 41 14.57 -2.44 -10.16
N PRO A 42 14.84 -1.44 -9.31
CA PRO A 42 14.21 -1.35 -8.00
C PRO A 42 12.69 -1.25 -8.15
N HIS A 43 11.95 -2.16 -7.55
CA HIS A 43 10.48 -2.13 -7.65
C HIS A 43 9.81 -2.71 -6.41
N ARG A 44 8.56 -2.28 -6.16
CA ARG A 44 7.62 -2.85 -5.20
C ARG A 44 6.25 -2.97 -5.84
N PHE A 45 5.56 -4.04 -5.49
CA PHE A 45 4.15 -4.24 -5.82
C PHE A 45 3.33 -3.84 -4.60
N ILE A 46 2.59 -2.73 -4.72
CA ILE A 46 1.74 -2.24 -3.64
C ILE A 46 0.41 -2.98 -3.73
N SER A 47 0.05 -3.66 -2.65
CA SER A 47 -1.14 -4.51 -2.61
C SER A 47 -2.28 -3.87 -1.82
N ASP A 48 -3.49 -3.99 -2.37
CA ASP A 48 -4.77 -3.71 -1.74
C ASP A 48 -5.25 -4.84 -0.83
N GLN A 49 -4.59 -6.00 -0.86
CA GLN A 49 -5.08 -7.15 -0.10
C GLN A 49 -5.13 -6.83 1.38
N ARG A 50 -6.34 -6.95 1.90
CA ARG A 50 -6.71 -6.66 3.29
C ARG A 50 -6.26 -7.77 4.22
N TYR A 51 -6.20 -9.00 3.71
CA TYR A 51 -5.88 -10.20 4.46
C TYR A 51 -4.71 -10.93 3.80
N GLY A 52 -3.84 -11.48 4.62
CA GLY A 52 -2.76 -12.35 4.19
C GLY A 52 -1.37 -11.73 4.25
N ALA A 53 -0.40 -12.60 4.46
CA ALA A 53 1.00 -12.22 4.45
C ALA A 53 1.50 -12.01 3.00
N PRO A 54 2.54 -11.19 2.77
CA PRO A 54 3.18 -11.03 1.46
C PRO A 54 3.50 -12.34 0.75
N LYS A 55 3.85 -13.38 1.52
CA LYS A 55 4.12 -14.74 1.02
C LYS A 55 2.91 -15.39 0.36
N GLU A 56 1.74 -15.27 0.97
CA GLU A 56 0.49 -15.86 0.44
C GLU A 56 0.09 -15.18 -0.87
N LEU A 57 0.24 -13.85 -0.90
CA LEU A 57 -0.03 -13.07 -2.09
C LEU A 57 0.94 -13.43 -3.23
N ALA A 58 2.24 -13.52 -2.94
CA ALA A 58 3.24 -13.95 -3.93
C ALA A 58 2.95 -15.36 -4.47
N LEU A 59 2.52 -16.30 -3.60
CA LEU A 59 2.11 -17.65 -4.03
C LEU A 59 0.87 -17.62 -4.92
N ARG A 60 -0.14 -16.81 -4.59
CA ARG A 60 -1.33 -16.62 -5.43
C ARG A 60 -0.95 -16.08 -6.80
N MET A 61 -0.13 -15.03 -6.85
CA MET A 61 0.33 -14.43 -8.10
C MET A 61 1.14 -15.42 -8.94
N ARG A 62 1.98 -16.24 -8.31
CA ARG A 62 2.75 -17.28 -9.00
C ARG A 62 1.85 -18.33 -9.66
N ARG A 63 0.73 -18.72 -9.03
CA ARG A 63 -0.26 -19.64 -9.63
C ARG A 63 -0.91 -19.04 -10.89
N LEU A 64 -0.98 -17.72 -10.98
CA LEU A 64 -1.47 -16.98 -12.14
C LEU A 64 -0.37 -16.73 -13.20
N GLY A 65 0.85 -17.22 -13.00
CA GLY A 65 1.99 -16.99 -13.90
C GLY A 65 2.81 -15.74 -13.60
N LEU A 66 2.39 -14.90 -12.66
CA LEU A 66 3.14 -13.72 -12.20
C LEU A 66 4.15 -14.14 -11.12
N ARG A 67 5.42 -14.29 -11.51
CA ARG A 67 6.50 -14.74 -10.61
C ARG A 67 7.01 -13.58 -9.75
N LEU A 68 6.24 -13.21 -8.72
CA LEU A 68 6.63 -12.20 -7.75
C LEU A 68 7.46 -12.83 -6.63
N ASP A 69 8.50 -12.11 -6.21
CA ASP A 69 9.20 -12.39 -4.95
C ASP A 69 8.38 -11.76 -3.79
N GLU A 70 8.19 -12.51 -2.70
CA GLU A 70 7.46 -12.01 -1.53
C GLU A 70 8.08 -10.75 -0.93
N SER A 71 9.41 -10.62 -1.01
CA SER A 71 10.14 -9.43 -0.55
C SER A 71 9.81 -8.18 -1.35
N ARG A 72 9.24 -8.32 -2.56
CA ARG A 72 8.82 -7.22 -3.42
C ARG A 72 7.38 -6.79 -3.21
N VAL A 73 6.60 -7.56 -2.43
CA VAL A 73 5.23 -7.20 -2.07
C VAL A 73 5.22 -6.23 -0.89
N PHE A 74 4.55 -5.12 -1.06
CA PHE A 74 4.43 -4.05 -0.07
C PHE A 74 2.97 -3.81 0.27
N THR A 75 2.61 -3.94 1.54
CA THR A 75 1.24 -3.81 2.04
C THR A 75 1.08 -2.61 2.96
N ALA A 76 -0.16 -2.17 3.19
CA ALA A 76 -0.46 -1.13 4.17
C ALA A 76 0.06 -1.51 5.58
N SER A 77 -0.05 -2.80 5.95
CA SER A 77 0.51 -3.31 7.21
C SER A 77 2.04 -3.17 7.28
N SER A 78 2.74 -3.46 6.16
CA SER A 78 4.20 -3.27 6.08
C SER A 78 4.59 -1.81 6.17
N ALA A 79 3.87 -0.92 5.49
CA ALA A 79 4.07 0.52 5.56
C ALA A 79 3.88 1.06 6.97
N THR A 80 2.76 0.66 7.61
CA THR A 80 2.42 1.05 8.98
C THR A 80 3.51 0.63 9.96
N ALA A 81 3.91 -0.65 9.93
CA ALA A 81 4.91 -1.17 10.86
C ALA A 81 6.28 -0.48 10.69
N ARG A 82 6.73 -0.25 9.45
CA ARG A 82 7.99 0.45 9.18
C ARG A 82 7.95 1.91 9.61
N PHE A 83 6.85 2.60 9.36
CA PHE A 83 6.67 3.97 9.81
C PHE A 83 6.74 4.05 11.33
N LEU A 84 5.97 3.24 12.04
CA LEU A 84 5.94 3.25 13.50
C LEU A 84 7.30 2.89 14.11
N ALA A 85 8.03 1.91 13.55
CA ALA A 85 9.36 1.53 14.02
C ALA A 85 10.39 2.67 13.90
N ARG A 86 10.20 3.61 12.97
CA ARG A 86 11.04 4.80 12.89
C ARG A 86 10.61 5.92 13.83
N GLN A 87 9.30 5.99 14.16
CA GLN A 87 8.82 6.97 15.13
C GLN A 87 9.17 6.57 16.57
N GLU A 88 9.06 5.28 16.89
CA GLU A 88 9.26 4.72 18.22
C GLU A 88 9.94 3.35 18.11
N PRO A 89 11.29 3.30 18.00
CA PRO A 89 12.03 2.03 17.95
C PRO A 89 11.81 1.21 19.23
N GLY A 90 11.37 -0.03 19.07
CA GLY A 90 11.06 -0.91 20.19
C GLY A 90 9.75 -0.60 20.91
N GLY A 91 8.89 0.19 20.29
CA GLY A 91 7.58 0.58 20.84
C GLY A 91 6.61 -0.60 20.97
N THR A 92 5.47 -0.32 21.58
CA THR A 92 4.42 -1.30 21.88
C THR A 92 3.10 -0.97 21.18
N ALA A 93 2.33 -1.99 20.81
CA ALA A 93 1.07 -1.81 20.13
C ALA A 93 -0.04 -2.74 20.63
N PHE A 94 -1.25 -2.19 20.74
CA PHE A 94 -2.49 -2.93 20.79
C PHE A 94 -3.12 -2.94 19.39
N VAL A 95 -3.43 -4.11 18.86
CA VAL A 95 -3.88 -4.28 17.47
C VAL A 95 -5.33 -4.70 17.41
N ILE A 96 -6.14 -3.98 16.64
CA ILE A 96 -7.43 -4.43 16.12
C ILE A 96 -7.24 -4.71 14.63
N GLY A 97 -7.15 -5.98 14.25
CA GLY A 97 -6.87 -6.39 12.88
C GLY A 97 -6.48 -7.83 12.74
N ASP A 98 -5.99 -8.20 11.57
CA ASP A 98 -5.53 -9.56 11.27
C ASP A 98 -4.09 -9.84 11.71
N GLY A 99 -3.69 -11.11 11.58
CA GLY A 99 -2.34 -11.55 11.91
C GLY A 99 -1.24 -10.95 11.02
N GLY A 100 -1.58 -10.43 9.85
CA GLY A 100 -0.63 -9.81 8.93
C GLY A 100 -0.02 -8.53 9.49
N LEU A 101 -0.85 -7.68 10.11
CA LEU A 101 -0.37 -6.47 10.79
C LEU A 101 0.46 -6.81 12.03
N VAL A 102 -0.01 -7.76 12.85
CA VAL A 102 0.74 -8.20 14.05
C VAL A 102 2.13 -8.71 13.64
N GLN A 103 2.22 -9.57 12.62
CA GLN A 103 3.50 -10.07 12.13
C GLN A 103 4.40 -8.95 11.58
N ALA A 104 3.83 -7.97 10.87
CA ALA A 104 4.58 -6.84 10.35
C ALA A 104 5.18 -6.00 11.49
N LEU A 105 4.41 -5.72 12.54
CA LEU A 105 4.87 -5.00 13.72
C LEU A 105 5.98 -5.75 14.46
N LEU A 106 5.78 -7.05 14.75
CA LEU A 106 6.79 -7.89 15.41
C LEU A 106 8.10 -7.95 14.63
N ARG A 107 8.06 -8.10 13.29
CA ARG A 107 9.26 -8.11 12.43
C ARG A 107 9.99 -6.77 12.42
N ASN A 108 9.32 -5.69 12.76
CA ASN A 108 9.90 -4.34 12.87
C ASN A 108 10.23 -3.94 14.32
N GLY A 109 10.28 -4.90 15.25
CA GLY A 109 10.77 -4.70 16.61
C GLY A 109 9.71 -4.22 17.61
N PHE A 110 8.43 -4.18 17.23
CA PHE A 110 7.34 -3.87 18.15
C PHE A 110 7.00 -5.07 19.04
N ALA A 111 6.60 -4.78 20.27
CA ALA A 111 5.96 -5.77 21.13
C ALA A 111 4.43 -5.53 21.18
N MET A 112 3.67 -6.61 21.42
CA MET A 112 2.23 -6.47 21.67
C MET A 112 2.02 -6.21 23.15
N ASP A 113 1.30 -5.12 23.45
CA ASP A 113 0.93 -4.74 24.82
C ASP A 113 -0.55 -4.41 24.87
N ASP A 114 -1.27 -5.03 25.79
CA ASP A 114 -2.69 -4.87 25.96
C ASP A 114 -3.07 -4.09 27.24
N GLN A 115 -2.06 -3.58 27.96
CA GLN A 115 -2.24 -2.81 29.19
C GLN A 115 -1.88 -1.34 29.03
N ASN A 116 -0.72 -1.05 28.46
CA ASN A 116 -0.25 0.33 28.31
C ASN A 116 0.57 0.50 27.00
N PRO A 117 -0.05 0.26 25.82
CA PRO A 117 0.65 0.38 24.56
C PRO A 117 0.93 1.84 24.18
N ASP A 118 1.99 2.07 23.41
CA ASP A 118 2.26 3.37 22.78
C ASP A 118 1.24 3.70 21.69
N TYR A 119 0.73 2.64 21.02
CA TYR A 119 -0.17 2.77 19.88
C TYR A 119 -1.34 1.79 19.96
N VAL A 120 -2.53 2.27 19.59
CA VAL A 120 -3.66 1.43 19.17
C VAL A 120 -3.71 1.47 17.65
N VAL A 121 -3.49 0.32 17.00
CA VAL A 121 -3.40 0.22 15.55
C VAL A 121 -4.59 -0.57 15.01
N VAL A 122 -5.35 0.04 14.11
CA VAL A 122 -6.55 -0.56 13.52
C VAL A 122 -6.30 -0.91 12.05
N ALA A 123 -6.54 -2.16 11.68
CA ALA A 123 -6.52 -2.67 10.32
C ALA A 123 -7.76 -3.53 10.05
N GLU A 124 -7.87 -4.06 8.84
CA GLU A 124 -8.91 -5.03 8.51
C GLU A 124 -8.75 -6.31 9.33
N GLY A 125 -9.87 -6.91 9.72
CA GLY A 125 -9.90 -8.16 10.46
C GLY A 125 -11.33 -8.57 10.81
N ASP A 126 -11.54 -9.87 11.02
CA ASP A 126 -12.89 -10.42 11.25
C ASP A 126 -13.27 -10.49 12.74
N ALA A 127 -12.30 -10.29 13.65
CA ALA A 127 -12.53 -10.46 15.09
C ALA A 127 -12.81 -9.13 15.80
N LEU A 128 -13.99 -8.55 15.55
CA LEU A 128 -14.45 -7.37 16.28
C LEU A 128 -15.48 -7.75 17.34
N SER A 129 -15.26 -7.27 18.56
CA SER A 129 -16.25 -7.34 19.64
C SER A 129 -16.39 -5.99 20.34
N LEU A 130 -17.53 -5.76 20.98
CA LEU A 130 -17.74 -4.53 21.74
C LEU A 130 -16.74 -4.41 22.91
N SER A 131 -16.35 -5.52 23.54
CA SER A 131 -15.32 -5.54 24.57
C SER A 131 -13.94 -5.13 24.05
N LEU A 132 -13.59 -5.53 22.82
CA LEU A 132 -12.34 -5.11 22.15
C LEU A 132 -12.35 -3.61 21.85
N LEU A 133 -13.47 -3.08 21.36
CA LEU A 133 -13.65 -1.64 21.15
C LEU A 133 -13.55 -0.86 22.47
N GLN A 134 -14.23 -1.32 23.52
CA GLN A 134 -14.16 -0.69 24.84
C GLN A 134 -12.74 -0.63 25.37
N ARG A 135 -11.97 -1.71 25.18
CA ARG A 135 -10.57 -1.76 25.60
C ARG A 135 -9.74 -0.73 24.80
N ALA A 136 -9.89 -0.68 23.49
CA ALA A 136 -9.21 0.29 22.64
C ALA A 136 -9.55 1.75 23.02
N VAL A 137 -10.83 2.04 23.31
CA VAL A 137 -11.24 3.37 23.80
C VAL A 137 -10.49 3.74 25.09
N ASN A 138 -10.42 2.81 26.05
CA ASN A 138 -9.72 3.06 27.31
C ASN A 138 -8.22 3.30 27.10
N LEU A 139 -7.56 2.51 26.23
CA LEU A 139 -6.15 2.66 25.90
C LEU A 139 -5.86 4.02 25.22
N VAL A 140 -6.67 4.41 24.23
CA VAL A 140 -6.52 5.72 23.56
C VAL A 140 -6.78 6.88 24.51
N ARG A 141 -7.77 6.77 25.38
CA ARG A 141 -8.02 7.78 26.46
C ARG A 141 -6.91 7.81 27.50
N GLY A 142 -6.25 6.67 27.73
CA GLY A 142 -5.06 6.53 28.58
C GLY A 142 -3.79 7.13 28.00
N GLY A 143 -3.79 7.49 26.71
CA GLY A 143 -2.65 8.18 26.08
C GLY A 143 -2.07 7.46 24.84
N ALA A 144 -2.50 6.23 24.53
CA ALA A 144 -2.09 5.55 23.34
C ALA A 144 -2.49 6.32 22.07
N LYS A 145 -1.58 6.40 21.10
CA LYS A 145 -1.81 7.10 19.83
C LYS A 145 -2.63 6.21 18.88
N LEU A 146 -3.69 6.76 18.29
CA LEU A 146 -4.58 6.01 17.39
C LEU A 146 -4.04 6.04 15.96
N ILE A 147 -3.84 4.86 15.37
CA ILE A 147 -3.33 4.64 14.02
C ILE A 147 -4.35 3.83 13.22
N ALA A 148 -4.58 4.24 11.98
CA ALA A 148 -5.39 3.53 10.99
C ALA A 148 -4.50 2.99 9.87
N ALA A 149 -4.35 1.68 9.75
CA ALA A 149 -3.68 1.05 8.62
C ALA A 149 -4.57 0.98 7.36
N SER A 150 -5.88 1.21 7.51
CA SER A 150 -6.86 1.43 6.44
C SER A 150 -8.00 2.30 6.95
N LEU A 151 -8.64 3.04 6.05
CA LEU A 151 -9.84 3.83 6.33
C LEU A 151 -11.04 3.38 5.46
N ASP A 152 -10.99 2.17 4.92
CA ASP A 152 -12.10 1.64 4.13
C ASP A 152 -13.37 1.56 5.00
N PRO A 153 -14.47 2.24 4.60
CA PRO A 153 -15.66 2.32 5.43
C PRO A 153 -16.42 0.99 5.49
N SER A 154 -16.29 0.19 4.45
CA SER A 154 -16.99 -1.09 4.31
C SER A 154 -16.19 -2.07 3.46
N VAL A 155 -16.48 -3.35 3.64
CA VAL A 155 -15.87 -4.46 2.90
C VAL A 155 -16.94 -5.35 2.29
N ALA A 156 -16.74 -5.78 1.04
CA ALA A 156 -17.56 -6.82 0.44
C ALA A 156 -17.16 -8.19 1.01
N THR A 157 -18.14 -8.95 1.48
CA THR A 157 -17.99 -10.31 1.98
C THR A 157 -18.89 -11.26 1.18
N ARG A 158 -18.83 -12.56 1.48
CA ARG A 158 -19.74 -13.55 0.86
C ARG A 158 -21.20 -13.31 1.25
N ASP A 159 -21.42 -12.75 2.44
CA ASP A 159 -22.76 -12.56 3.01
C ASP A 159 -23.29 -11.13 2.79
N GLY A 160 -22.59 -10.31 2.01
CA GLY A 160 -22.97 -8.92 1.72
C GLY A 160 -21.88 -7.91 2.04
N ILE A 161 -22.27 -6.75 2.57
CA ILE A 161 -21.35 -5.66 2.95
C ILE A 161 -21.19 -5.66 4.48
N ALA A 162 -19.95 -5.76 4.94
CA ALA A 162 -19.58 -5.62 6.35
C ALA A 162 -18.92 -4.26 6.63
N PRO A 163 -18.92 -3.76 7.88
CA PRO A 163 -18.12 -2.60 8.28
C PRO A 163 -16.63 -2.88 8.06
N GLY A 164 -15.92 -1.95 7.42
CA GLY A 164 -14.48 -1.97 7.30
C GLY A 164 -13.76 -1.31 8.49
N SER A 165 -12.44 -1.32 8.45
CA SER A 165 -11.61 -0.69 9.49
C SER A 165 -11.88 0.80 9.66
N GLY A 166 -12.26 1.52 8.61
CA GLY A 166 -12.66 2.92 8.69
C GLY A 166 -13.88 3.17 9.57
N ALA A 167 -14.85 2.24 9.58
CA ALA A 167 -16.00 2.32 10.49
C ALA A 167 -15.56 2.12 11.95
N ILE A 168 -14.62 1.20 12.21
CA ILE A 168 -14.05 0.97 13.53
C ILE A 168 -13.28 2.20 14.02
N VAL A 169 -12.43 2.76 13.16
CA VAL A 169 -11.67 3.98 13.44
C VAL A 169 -12.61 5.13 13.76
N SER A 170 -13.67 5.33 12.98
CA SER A 170 -14.66 6.38 13.22
C SER A 170 -15.38 6.23 14.58
N ALA A 171 -15.69 4.98 14.98
CA ALA A 171 -16.25 4.71 16.30
C ALA A 171 -15.26 5.07 17.42
N LEU A 172 -13.99 4.71 17.29
CA LEU A 172 -12.95 5.07 18.25
C LEU A 172 -12.71 6.58 18.31
N GLU A 173 -12.63 7.27 17.16
CA GLU A 173 -12.50 8.72 17.10
C GLU A 173 -13.67 9.43 17.82
N THR A 174 -14.89 8.97 17.55
CA THR A 174 -16.10 9.51 18.19
C THR A 174 -16.09 9.30 19.71
N ALA A 175 -15.73 8.10 20.16
CA ALA A 175 -15.75 7.76 21.59
C ALA A 175 -14.61 8.41 22.39
N THR A 176 -13.48 8.71 21.72
CA THR A 176 -12.27 9.22 22.40
C THR A 176 -12.03 10.71 22.18
N GLY A 177 -12.63 11.31 21.15
CA GLY A 177 -12.32 12.67 20.68
C GLY A 177 -10.93 12.80 20.06
N ARG A 178 -10.22 11.69 19.80
CA ARG A 178 -8.88 11.66 19.20
C ARG A 178 -8.97 11.28 17.74
N LYS A 179 -8.17 11.93 16.89
CA LYS A 179 -8.07 11.61 15.47
C LYS A 179 -6.99 10.56 15.20
N ALA A 180 -7.30 9.61 14.35
CA ALA A 180 -6.34 8.61 13.88
C ALA A 180 -5.39 9.21 12.85
N LEU A 181 -4.10 8.83 12.92
CA LEU A 181 -3.19 9.00 11.80
C LEU A 181 -3.42 7.85 10.81
N SER A 182 -3.81 8.20 9.59
CA SER A 182 -3.99 7.21 8.53
C SER A 182 -2.66 6.89 7.83
N LEU A 183 -2.32 5.61 7.82
CA LEU A 183 -1.14 5.05 7.15
C LEU A 183 -1.53 4.03 6.06
N GLY A 184 -2.79 4.08 5.65
CA GLY A 184 -3.37 3.15 4.67
C GLY A 184 -2.69 3.18 3.30
N ARG A 185 -3.10 2.21 2.46
CA ARG A 185 -2.64 2.10 1.08
C ARG A 185 -2.77 3.44 0.35
N MET A 186 -1.75 3.78 -0.43
CA MET A 186 -1.66 5.04 -1.17
C MET A 186 -1.83 6.31 -0.31
N SER A 187 -1.63 6.21 1.02
CA SER A 187 -1.36 7.41 1.79
C SER A 187 0.02 7.97 1.41
N PRO A 188 0.26 9.29 1.59
CA PRO A 188 1.60 9.86 1.37
C PRO A 188 2.69 9.08 2.11
N THR A 189 2.41 8.65 3.34
CA THR A 189 3.34 7.85 4.13
C THR A 189 3.62 6.49 3.49
N CYS A 190 2.60 5.78 3.00
CA CYS A 190 2.77 4.49 2.33
C CYS A 190 3.67 4.61 1.10
N VAL A 191 3.43 5.59 0.25
CA VAL A 191 4.24 5.85 -0.96
C VAL A 191 5.67 6.22 -0.60
N CYS A 192 5.87 7.09 0.42
CA CYS A 192 7.21 7.44 0.90
C CYS A 192 7.96 6.23 1.47
N GLU A 193 7.29 5.36 2.23
CA GLU A 193 7.90 4.13 2.75
C GLU A 193 8.30 3.17 1.63
N ALA A 194 7.43 2.98 0.65
CA ALA A 194 7.72 2.15 -0.52
C ALA A 194 8.87 2.72 -1.35
N ALA A 195 8.93 4.04 -1.55
CA ALA A 195 10.03 4.71 -2.26
C ALA A 195 11.38 4.54 -1.52
N ARG A 196 11.39 4.68 -0.19
CA ARG A 196 12.59 4.39 0.63
C ARG A 196 13.04 2.94 0.49
N ASP A 197 12.09 2.02 0.43
CA ASP A 197 12.37 0.59 0.31
C ASP A 197 12.98 0.20 -1.05
N VAL A 198 12.76 1.00 -2.09
CA VAL A 198 13.45 0.88 -3.40
C VAL A 198 14.66 1.80 -3.53
N ALA A 199 15.01 2.51 -2.45
CA ALA A 199 16.14 3.42 -2.36
C ALA A 199 16.15 4.50 -3.46
N THR A 200 14.98 5.11 -3.73
CA THR A 200 14.83 6.19 -4.71
C THR A 200 14.25 7.44 -4.07
N SER A 201 14.61 8.61 -4.59
CA SER A 201 13.95 9.88 -4.25
C SER A 201 12.56 9.93 -4.92
N PRO A 202 11.64 10.80 -4.44
CA PRO A 202 10.35 10.97 -5.08
C PRO A 202 10.45 11.24 -6.60
N ALA A 203 11.36 12.11 -7.02
CA ALA A 203 11.55 12.45 -8.44
C ALA A 203 12.08 11.26 -9.30
N GLN A 204 12.71 10.27 -8.66
CA GLN A 204 13.19 9.04 -9.31
C GLN A 204 12.19 7.89 -9.18
N THR A 205 11.12 8.09 -8.41
CA THR A 205 10.08 7.08 -8.20
C THR A 205 8.99 7.20 -9.25
N VAL A 206 8.60 6.08 -9.82
CA VAL A 206 7.51 5.96 -10.80
C VAL A 206 6.39 5.15 -10.17
N LEU A 207 5.22 5.75 -9.99
CA LEU A 207 4.01 5.09 -9.51
C LEU A 207 3.14 4.71 -10.71
N ILE A 208 2.90 3.41 -10.89
CA ILE A 208 2.05 2.85 -11.95
C ILE A 208 0.73 2.40 -11.32
N THR A 209 -0.38 2.99 -11.76
CA THR A 209 -1.72 2.77 -11.23
C THR A 209 -2.79 2.92 -12.32
N ASP A 210 -4.01 2.46 -12.05
CA ASP A 210 -5.21 2.72 -12.87
C ASP A 210 -6.17 3.74 -12.22
N LYS A 211 -5.78 4.32 -11.05
CA LYS A 211 -6.66 5.17 -10.23
C LYS A 211 -6.16 6.61 -10.18
N MET A 212 -7.05 7.53 -10.54
CA MET A 212 -6.80 8.96 -10.33
C MET A 212 -6.77 9.30 -8.83
N GLU A 213 -7.73 8.79 -8.07
CA GLU A 213 -7.81 8.98 -6.61
C GLU A 213 -7.78 7.64 -5.89
N PRO A 214 -6.99 7.55 -4.83
CA PRO A 214 -6.06 8.57 -4.29
C PRO A 214 -4.70 8.60 -4.98
N ASP A 215 -4.37 7.65 -5.87
CA ASP A 215 -3.03 7.27 -6.28
C ASP A 215 -2.29 8.38 -7.04
N VAL A 216 -2.87 8.85 -8.15
CA VAL A 216 -2.26 9.93 -8.94
C VAL A 216 -2.16 11.20 -8.11
N LEU A 217 -3.19 11.53 -7.32
CA LEU A 217 -3.19 12.71 -6.46
C LEU A 217 -2.03 12.69 -5.46
N VAL A 218 -1.86 11.58 -4.77
CA VAL A 218 -0.77 11.41 -3.79
C VAL A 218 0.60 11.44 -4.48
N GLY A 219 0.74 10.78 -5.64
CA GLY A 219 1.98 10.84 -6.42
C GLY A 219 2.35 12.28 -6.80
N LEU A 220 1.40 13.08 -7.25
CA LEU A 220 1.62 14.49 -7.57
C LEU A 220 2.01 15.30 -6.34
N GLN A 221 1.34 15.12 -5.21
CA GLN A 221 1.66 15.82 -3.96
C GLN A 221 3.07 15.52 -3.45
N LEU A 222 3.58 14.33 -3.74
CA LEU A 222 4.92 13.89 -3.34
C LEU A 222 6.00 14.17 -4.40
N GLY A 223 5.63 14.65 -5.58
CA GLY A 223 6.58 14.85 -6.69
C GLY A 223 7.05 13.54 -7.32
N VAL A 224 6.24 12.47 -7.22
CA VAL A 224 6.48 11.17 -7.83
C VAL A 224 5.97 11.19 -9.28
N VAL A 225 6.71 10.56 -10.19
CA VAL A 225 6.27 10.38 -11.58
C VAL A 225 5.08 9.42 -11.60
N THR A 226 3.93 9.86 -12.07
CA THR A 226 2.70 9.07 -12.09
C THR A 226 2.39 8.56 -13.49
N VAL A 227 2.21 7.26 -13.63
CA VAL A 227 1.78 6.59 -14.86
C VAL A 227 0.38 6.02 -14.64
N LEU A 228 -0.60 6.56 -15.34
CA LEU A 228 -1.96 6.04 -15.33
C LEU A 228 -2.15 5.07 -16.50
N VAL A 229 -2.46 3.82 -16.17
CA VAL A 229 -2.83 2.79 -17.16
C VAL A 229 -4.35 2.83 -17.33
N LEU A 230 -4.82 3.10 -18.54
CA LEU A 230 -6.25 3.11 -18.86
C LEU A 230 -6.77 1.67 -18.92
N GLY A 231 -7.27 1.16 -17.81
CA GLY A 231 -7.94 -0.15 -17.75
C GLY A 231 -9.42 -0.06 -18.11
N ALA A 232 -10.10 -1.21 -18.07
CA ALA A 232 -11.56 -1.30 -18.27
C ALA A 232 -12.36 -0.46 -17.24
N ASN A 233 -11.73 -0.05 -16.16
CA ASN A 233 -12.33 0.65 -15.02
C ASN A 233 -11.97 2.16 -14.95
N THR A 234 -11.40 2.77 -16.00
CA THR A 234 -11.11 4.21 -15.95
C THR A 234 -12.41 5.00 -15.98
N PRO A 235 -12.87 5.58 -14.85
CA PRO A 235 -14.16 6.23 -14.77
C PRO A 235 -14.18 7.53 -15.59
N GLY A 236 -15.27 7.77 -16.33
CA GLY A 236 -15.83 9.08 -16.69
C GLY A 236 -14.95 10.12 -17.40
N GLY A 237 -13.72 9.80 -17.69
CA GLY A 237 -12.77 10.65 -18.40
C GLY A 237 -11.88 11.50 -17.48
N LEU A 238 -10.61 11.57 -17.83
CA LEU A 238 -9.56 12.34 -17.15
C LEU A 238 -9.90 13.85 -17.01
N ARG A 239 -10.85 14.33 -17.81
CA ARG A 239 -11.29 15.74 -17.78
C ARG A 239 -12.08 16.12 -16.53
N ALA A 240 -12.59 15.15 -15.78
CA ALA A 240 -13.32 15.40 -14.54
C ALA A 240 -12.39 15.82 -13.38
N PHE A 241 -11.09 15.57 -13.50
CA PHE A 241 -10.12 15.87 -12.46
C PHE A 241 -9.38 17.18 -12.75
N PRO A 242 -9.13 18.02 -11.72
CA PRO A 242 -8.42 19.30 -11.88
C PRO A 242 -6.90 19.11 -12.02
N TYR A 243 -6.41 17.87 -12.05
CA TYR A 243 -4.99 17.49 -12.18
C TYR A 243 -4.84 16.36 -13.20
N LYS A 244 -3.60 16.13 -13.62
CA LYS A 244 -3.25 15.11 -14.62
C LYS A 244 -2.10 14.23 -14.13
N PRO A 245 -2.07 12.94 -14.48
CA PRO A 245 -0.87 12.13 -14.29
C PRO A 245 0.27 12.64 -15.18
N THR A 246 1.50 12.24 -14.85
CA THR A 246 2.68 12.58 -15.67
C THR A 246 2.61 11.91 -17.04
N LEU A 247 2.14 10.67 -17.09
CA LEU A 247 1.98 9.87 -18.30
C LEU A 247 0.64 9.12 -18.25
N VAL A 248 -0.02 9.02 -19.39
CA VAL A 248 -1.20 8.16 -19.59
C VAL A 248 -0.86 7.15 -20.68
N VAL A 249 -1.07 5.87 -20.41
CA VAL A 249 -0.93 4.79 -21.38
C VAL A 249 -2.21 3.97 -21.48
N LYS A 250 -2.50 3.46 -22.68
CA LYS A 250 -3.72 2.67 -22.93
C LYS A 250 -3.62 1.24 -22.38
N SER A 251 -2.39 0.74 -22.24
CA SER A 251 -2.13 -0.63 -21.80
C SER A 251 -0.72 -0.77 -21.24
N LEU A 252 -0.45 -1.90 -20.58
CA LEU A 252 0.91 -2.27 -20.17
C LEU A 252 1.83 -2.52 -21.39
N GLY A 253 1.27 -2.96 -22.53
CA GLY A 253 2.03 -3.10 -23.78
C GLY A 253 2.62 -1.77 -24.25
N GLU A 254 1.82 -0.69 -24.26
CA GLU A 254 2.30 0.66 -24.57
C GLU A 254 3.36 1.14 -23.58
N LEU A 255 3.17 0.85 -22.29
CA LEU A 255 4.16 1.20 -21.27
C LEU A 255 5.48 0.46 -21.47
N LEU A 256 5.44 -0.80 -21.90
CA LEU A 256 6.63 -1.59 -22.17
C LEU A 256 7.49 -1.01 -23.32
N GLU A 257 6.87 -0.34 -24.28
CA GLU A 257 7.55 0.35 -25.37
C GLU A 257 8.08 1.74 -24.98
N HIS A 258 7.60 2.28 -23.86
CA HIS A 258 7.94 3.64 -23.44
C HIS A 258 9.35 3.74 -22.85
N GLU A 259 10.02 4.88 -23.08
CA GLU A 259 11.38 5.15 -22.58
C GLU A 259 11.56 5.05 -21.06
N LEU A 260 10.48 5.19 -20.29
CA LEU A 260 10.48 5.01 -18.82
C LEU A 260 10.99 3.63 -18.39
N LEU A 261 10.74 2.60 -19.21
CA LEU A 261 11.15 1.22 -18.95
C LEU A 261 12.35 0.80 -19.81
N GLN A 262 12.83 1.66 -20.69
CA GLN A 262 14.04 1.37 -21.46
C GLN A 262 15.26 1.60 -20.56
N ALA A 263 16.26 0.70 -20.66
CA ALA A 263 17.53 0.94 -20.01
C ALA A 263 18.13 2.23 -20.61
N PRO A 264 18.79 3.09 -19.80
CA PRO A 264 19.55 4.17 -20.37
C PRO A 264 20.52 3.58 -21.42
N ALA A 265 20.55 4.19 -22.58
CA ALA A 265 21.53 3.80 -23.61
C ALA A 265 22.92 3.84 -22.98
N ALA A 266 23.68 2.75 -23.15
CA ALA A 266 25.00 2.56 -22.55
C ALA A 266 26.01 3.58 -23.08
#